data_203a8a24d2d464c10d10f8e840cc4f6f
#
_entry.id   203a8a24d2d464c10d10f8e840cc4f6f
#
_cell.length_a   1.000
_cell.length_b   1.000
_cell.length_c   1.000
_cell.angle_alpha   90.00
_cell.angle_beta   90.00
_cell.angle_gamma   90.00
#
_symmetry.space_group_name_H-M   'P 1'
#
loop_
_entity.id
_entity.type
_entity.pdbx_description
1 polymer ?
#
loop_
_entity_poly.entity_id
_entity_poly.type
_entity_poly.pdbx_seq_one_letter_code
_entity_poly.pdbx_strand_id
1 'polypeptide(L)'
;MVQGKYNILDKKSPNTYAHIVGNGTKGNNRSNAYTLDWQGNGTFAGTVSSSSGADYAEYFEWKDGNPNNEDRVGYIVTLDGDKIVKANTGDDVLGICSGTAMVLGDSAEWNWSKRYLTDDFGRIIYEDYDVEHEEIKDEETGKIIREAWTEHIHAPKQNPEYDASQPYIKRADRPEWQIVGMMGKIYVRDDGSCIVNGYADVKDGIATKANGKTNMRVMERVSDNIVRVLMK
;
A
#
# COMPACT_ATOMS: atom_id res chain seq x y z
N MET A 1 9.47 -16.22 13.82
CA MET A 1 10.87 -16.54 13.37
C MET A 1 11.83 -15.50 13.92
N VAL A 2 13.02 -15.91 14.37
CA VAL A 2 14.08 -15.00 14.86
C VAL A 2 15.34 -15.24 14.05
N GLN A 3 15.95 -14.16 13.54
CA GLN A 3 17.20 -14.19 12.77
C GLN A 3 18.18 -13.12 13.31
N GLY A 4 19.43 -13.18 12.87
CA GLY A 4 20.44 -12.18 13.22
C GLY A 4 21.13 -12.49 14.56
N LYS A 5 21.62 -11.43 15.24
CA LYS A 5 22.40 -11.54 16.47
C LYS A 5 21.81 -10.68 17.58
N TYR A 6 21.82 -11.21 18.80
CA TYR A 6 21.47 -10.45 20.01
C TYR A 6 20.20 -9.61 19.88
N ASN A 7 19.11 -10.21 19.44
CA ASN A 7 17.80 -9.55 19.38
C ASN A 7 17.29 -9.20 20.79
N ILE A 8 16.42 -8.20 20.87
CA ILE A 8 15.66 -7.91 22.08
C ILE A 8 14.62 -9.02 22.25
N LEU A 9 14.66 -9.68 23.40
CA LEU A 9 13.67 -10.69 23.74
C LEU A 9 12.35 -10.00 24.15
N ASP A 10 11.26 -10.46 23.59
CA ASP A 10 9.92 -10.05 24.05
C ASP A 10 9.63 -10.78 25.38
N LYS A 11 9.74 -10.03 26.49
CA LYS A 11 9.51 -10.57 27.84
C LYS A 11 8.07 -10.41 28.29
N LYS A 12 7.26 -9.58 27.58
CA LYS A 12 5.90 -9.26 28.03
C LYS A 12 4.84 -10.13 27.41
N SER A 13 5.08 -10.63 26.22
CA SER A 13 4.23 -11.60 25.54
C SER A 13 5.07 -12.41 24.58
N PRO A 14 5.19 -13.71 24.72
CA PRO A 14 6.03 -14.56 23.87
C PRO A 14 5.57 -14.59 22.40
N ASN A 15 4.44 -13.97 22.09
CA ASN A 15 3.82 -14.01 20.78
C ASN A 15 3.56 -12.63 20.15
N THR A 16 4.23 -11.56 20.61
CA THR A 16 4.03 -10.21 20.02
C THR A 16 4.52 -10.13 18.58
N TYR A 17 5.62 -10.83 18.25
CA TYR A 17 6.25 -10.72 16.94
C TYR A 17 6.25 -12.04 16.18
N ALA A 18 5.77 -12.01 14.94
CA ALA A 18 5.87 -13.08 13.97
C ALA A 18 7.33 -13.26 13.47
N HIS A 19 8.06 -12.14 13.30
CA HIS A 19 9.44 -12.14 12.82
C HIS A 19 10.28 -11.05 13.48
N ILE A 20 11.51 -11.42 13.86
CA ILE A 20 12.51 -10.50 14.44
C ILE A 20 13.84 -10.70 13.72
N VAL A 21 14.48 -9.62 13.31
CA VAL A 21 15.87 -9.61 12.86
C VAL A 21 16.71 -8.81 13.85
N GLY A 22 17.53 -9.51 14.65
CA GLY A 22 18.42 -8.89 15.63
C GLY A 22 19.69 -8.35 15.01
N ASN A 23 20.15 -7.17 15.47
CA ASN A 23 21.42 -6.56 15.10
C ASN A 23 22.24 -6.09 16.32
N GLY A 24 21.97 -6.61 17.50
CA GLY A 24 22.75 -6.34 18.68
C GLY A 24 24.19 -6.84 18.58
N THR A 25 25.08 -6.35 19.44
CA THR A 25 26.51 -6.65 19.41
C THR A 25 26.96 -7.65 20.47
N LYS A 26 26.22 -7.75 21.59
CA LYS A 26 26.51 -8.66 22.71
C LYS A 26 25.28 -8.81 23.62
N GLY A 27 25.33 -9.74 24.56
CA GLY A 27 24.20 -10.10 25.43
C GLY A 27 23.59 -8.95 26.24
N ASN A 28 24.36 -7.95 26.60
CA ASN A 28 23.92 -6.72 27.31
C ASN A 28 23.78 -5.49 26.38
N ASN A 29 23.94 -5.68 25.08
CA ASN A 29 23.71 -4.65 24.06
C ASN A 29 22.87 -5.27 22.93
N ARG A 30 21.62 -5.54 23.24
CA ARG A 30 20.65 -6.17 22.33
C ARG A 30 19.89 -5.10 21.55
N SER A 31 19.62 -5.37 20.27
CA SER A 31 18.77 -4.53 19.44
C SER A 31 18.12 -5.32 18.29
N ASN A 32 17.05 -4.76 17.73
CA ASN A 32 16.37 -5.31 16.56
C ASN A 32 16.55 -4.35 15.38
N ALA A 33 16.96 -4.87 14.24
CA ALA A 33 16.99 -4.12 12.96
C ALA A 33 15.61 -4.04 12.35
N TYR A 34 14.81 -5.10 12.54
CA TYR A 34 13.45 -5.22 12.00
C TYR A 34 12.60 -6.10 12.90
N THR A 35 11.34 -5.73 13.04
CA THR A 35 10.28 -6.58 13.64
C THR A 35 9.02 -6.54 12.78
N LEU A 36 8.32 -7.68 12.71
CA LEU A 36 6.98 -7.81 12.13
C LEU A 36 6.09 -8.42 13.19
N ASP A 37 4.98 -7.80 13.52
CA ASP A 37 3.97 -8.38 14.42
C ASP A 37 2.97 -9.26 13.67
N TRP A 38 2.07 -9.91 14.42
CA TRP A 38 1.04 -10.77 13.85
C TRP A 38 -0.08 -10.01 13.13
N GLN A 39 -0.19 -8.71 13.35
CA GLN A 39 -1.12 -7.81 12.65
C GLN A 39 -0.53 -7.29 11.33
N GLY A 40 0.72 -7.64 10.99
CA GLY A 40 1.40 -7.21 9.77
C GLY A 40 2.13 -5.87 9.89
N ASN A 41 2.24 -5.28 11.11
CA ASN A 41 2.98 -4.04 11.29
C ASN A 41 4.49 -4.31 11.30
N GLY A 42 5.20 -3.72 10.34
CA GLY A 42 6.66 -3.77 10.25
C GLY A 42 7.32 -2.56 10.89
N THR A 43 8.34 -2.77 11.72
CA THR A 43 9.17 -1.69 12.30
C THR A 43 10.61 -1.89 11.89
N PHE A 44 11.23 -0.85 11.30
CA PHE A 44 12.62 -0.81 10.91
C PHE A 44 13.39 0.16 11.81
N ALA A 45 14.55 -0.25 12.32
CA ALA A 45 15.44 0.62 13.10
C ALA A 45 16.25 1.59 12.24
N GLY A 46 16.29 1.37 10.94
CA GLY A 46 17.00 2.17 9.96
C GLY A 46 16.07 2.78 8.90
N THR A 47 16.67 3.32 7.86
CA THR A 47 15.97 3.93 6.73
C THR A 47 15.43 2.85 5.80
N VAL A 48 14.21 3.05 5.29
CA VAL A 48 13.68 2.29 4.15
C VAL A 48 14.05 3.04 2.88
N SER A 49 14.75 2.38 1.96
CA SER A 49 15.17 2.97 0.68
C SER A 49 14.74 2.09 -0.50
N SER A 50 14.40 2.74 -1.60
CA SER A 50 14.13 2.09 -2.88
C SER A 50 15.26 2.40 -3.87
N SER A 51 15.62 1.43 -4.70
CA SER A 51 16.61 1.62 -5.77
C SER A 51 16.04 2.31 -7.01
N SER A 52 14.73 2.32 -7.18
CA SER A 52 14.08 2.76 -8.43
C SER A 52 12.91 3.74 -8.25
N GLY A 53 12.12 3.61 -7.19
CA GLY A 53 10.97 4.47 -6.94
C GLY A 53 11.35 5.80 -6.28
N ALA A 54 10.56 6.86 -6.51
CA ALA A 54 10.82 8.19 -5.99
C ALA A 54 9.58 8.95 -5.52
N ASP A 55 8.40 8.36 -5.58
CA ASP A 55 7.14 9.00 -5.21
C ASP A 55 6.32 8.17 -4.21
N TYR A 56 5.52 8.88 -3.42
CA TYR A 56 4.44 8.30 -2.62
C TYR A 56 3.17 8.27 -3.48
N ALA A 57 2.53 7.13 -3.55
CA ALA A 57 1.36 6.91 -4.38
C ALA A 57 0.32 6.03 -3.70
N GLU A 58 -0.91 6.11 -4.18
CA GLU A 58 -2.02 5.24 -3.79
C GLU A 58 -2.78 4.76 -5.02
N TYR A 59 -3.57 3.68 -4.86
CA TYR A 59 -4.48 3.23 -5.90
C TYR A 59 -5.78 4.04 -5.89
N PHE A 60 -6.21 4.46 -7.08
CA PHE A 60 -7.51 5.08 -7.33
C PHE A 60 -8.20 4.40 -8.51
N GLU A 61 -9.51 4.33 -8.46
CA GLU A 61 -10.32 3.78 -9.54
C GLU A 61 -10.66 4.86 -10.57
N TRP A 62 -10.47 4.55 -11.87
CA TRP A 62 -10.94 5.41 -12.95
C TRP A 62 -12.45 5.46 -13.00
N LYS A 63 -13.05 6.64 -13.15
CA LYS A 63 -14.49 6.80 -13.25
C LYS A 63 -15.08 6.12 -14.48
N ASP A 64 -14.34 6.08 -15.58
CA ASP A 64 -14.71 5.40 -16.82
C ASP A 64 -14.33 3.90 -16.85
N GLY A 65 -13.68 3.39 -15.79
CA GLY A 65 -13.25 1.99 -15.66
C GLY A 65 -12.15 1.56 -16.62
N ASN A 66 -11.60 2.47 -17.46
CA ASN A 66 -10.56 2.17 -18.46
C ASN A 66 -10.83 0.87 -19.28
N PRO A 67 -11.98 0.71 -19.92
CA PRO A 67 -12.42 -0.56 -20.51
C PRO A 67 -11.54 -1.07 -21.66
N ASN A 68 -10.74 -0.18 -22.25
CA ASN A 68 -9.81 -0.52 -23.32
C ASN A 68 -8.40 -0.85 -22.81
N ASN A 69 -8.19 -0.86 -21.50
CA ASN A 69 -6.88 -1.07 -20.86
C ASN A 69 -5.79 -0.16 -21.46
N GLU A 70 -6.10 1.14 -21.59
CA GLU A 70 -5.17 2.13 -22.09
C GLU A 70 -4.01 2.33 -21.09
N ASP A 71 -2.79 2.49 -21.60
CA ASP A 71 -1.67 2.98 -20.79
C ASP A 71 -1.89 4.46 -20.44
N ARG A 72 -2.22 4.71 -19.18
CA ARG A 72 -2.52 6.05 -18.66
C ARG A 72 -1.42 6.62 -17.77
N VAL A 73 -0.26 5.97 -17.69
CA VAL A 73 0.90 6.49 -16.95
C VAL A 73 1.29 7.87 -17.50
N GLY A 74 1.55 8.80 -16.58
CA GLY A 74 1.93 10.17 -16.89
C GLY A 74 0.76 11.14 -17.12
N TYR A 75 -0.50 10.72 -17.04
CA TYR A 75 -1.62 11.67 -17.00
C TYR A 75 -1.76 12.29 -15.61
N ILE A 76 -2.11 13.58 -15.60
CA ILE A 76 -2.49 14.33 -14.40
C ILE A 76 -3.98 14.12 -14.14
N VAL A 77 -4.33 13.84 -12.89
CA VAL A 77 -5.70 13.49 -12.50
C VAL A 77 -6.23 14.35 -11.36
N THR A 78 -7.55 14.46 -11.31
CA THR A 78 -8.34 15.05 -10.23
C THR A 78 -9.39 14.06 -9.75
N LEU A 79 -10.05 14.38 -8.62
CA LEU A 79 -11.15 13.57 -8.09
C LEU A 79 -12.51 13.99 -8.68
N ASP A 80 -13.34 12.99 -8.92
CA ASP A 80 -14.77 13.13 -9.16
C ASP A 80 -15.50 12.12 -8.25
N GLY A 81 -15.90 12.58 -7.08
CA GLY A 81 -16.32 11.73 -5.97
C GLY A 81 -15.10 11.00 -5.36
N ASP A 82 -15.16 9.68 -5.30
CA ASP A 82 -14.08 8.79 -4.84
C ASP A 82 -13.22 8.21 -5.99
N LYS A 83 -13.51 8.62 -7.23
CA LYS A 83 -12.83 8.14 -8.44
C LYS A 83 -12.02 9.24 -9.12
N ILE A 84 -11.11 8.84 -9.98
CA ILE A 84 -10.26 9.77 -10.73
C ILE A 84 -10.76 9.96 -12.16
N VAL A 85 -10.52 11.19 -12.63
CA VAL A 85 -10.66 11.60 -14.04
C VAL A 85 -9.42 12.41 -14.46
N LYS A 86 -9.18 12.55 -15.76
CA LYS A 86 -8.14 13.46 -16.26
C LYS A 86 -8.44 14.88 -15.81
N ALA A 87 -7.46 15.55 -15.24
CA ALA A 87 -7.61 16.93 -14.77
C ALA A 87 -7.58 17.93 -15.93
N ASN A 88 -8.27 19.05 -15.74
CA ASN A 88 -8.26 20.19 -16.65
C ASN A 88 -7.78 21.47 -15.95
N THR A 89 -7.55 22.50 -16.71
CA THR A 89 -7.16 23.82 -16.19
C THR A 89 -8.17 24.34 -15.18
N GLY A 90 -7.69 24.61 -13.97
CA GLY A 90 -8.52 25.10 -12.87
C GLY A 90 -9.03 24.01 -11.92
N ASP A 91 -8.83 22.74 -12.27
CA ASP A 91 -9.15 21.64 -11.34
C ASP A 91 -8.11 21.55 -10.20
N ASP A 92 -8.56 21.04 -9.07
CA ASP A 92 -7.68 20.65 -7.96
C ASP A 92 -6.95 19.36 -8.33
N VAL A 93 -5.66 19.46 -8.59
CA VAL A 93 -4.84 18.32 -9.02
C VAL A 93 -4.57 17.39 -7.85
N LEU A 94 -5.13 16.16 -7.92
CA LEU A 94 -4.82 15.09 -6.97
C LEU A 94 -3.38 14.59 -7.12
N GLY A 95 -2.98 14.25 -8.35
CA GLY A 95 -1.69 13.63 -8.61
C GLY A 95 -1.45 13.32 -10.08
N ILE A 96 -0.42 12.49 -10.30
CA ILE A 96 0.02 12.05 -11.63
C ILE A 96 0.02 10.52 -11.64
N CYS A 97 -0.54 9.90 -12.67
CA CYS A 97 -0.49 8.45 -12.85
C CYS A 97 0.97 7.97 -12.89
N SER A 98 1.41 7.28 -11.83
CA SER A 98 2.82 6.88 -11.65
C SER A 98 3.09 5.46 -12.13
N GLY A 99 4.27 5.27 -12.71
CA GLY A 99 4.87 3.97 -12.98
C GLY A 99 6.11 3.68 -12.09
N THR A 100 6.42 4.57 -11.11
CA THR A 100 7.67 4.53 -10.33
C THR A 100 7.46 4.78 -8.84
N ALA A 101 6.31 4.39 -8.31
CA ALA A 101 6.00 4.56 -6.88
C ALA A 101 7.02 3.81 -5.99
N MET A 102 7.51 4.47 -4.95
CA MET A 102 8.34 3.88 -3.92
C MET A 102 7.50 3.34 -2.74
N VAL A 103 6.51 4.13 -2.33
CA VAL A 103 5.54 3.76 -1.30
C VAL A 103 4.18 3.72 -1.95
N LEU A 104 3.47 2.62 -1.76
CA LEU A 104 2.18 2.39 -2.39
C LEU A 104 1.13 2.07 -1.34
N GLY A 105 0.19 3.00 -1.15
CA GLY A 105 -0.98 2.83 -0.31
C GLY A 105 -2.17 2.20 -1.05
N ASP A 106 -3.16 1.79 -0.29
CA ASP A 106 -4.44 1.23 -0.73
C ASP A 106 -4.31 0.13 -1.81
N SER A 107 -3.32 -0.76 -1.65
CA SER A 107 -3.07 -1.83 -2.63
C SER A 107 -4.10 -2.95 -2.59
N ALA A 108 -4.82 -3.11 -1.48
CA ALA A 108 -5.77 -4.21 -1.23
C ALA A 108 -5.18 -5.59 -1.54
N GLU A 109 -3.88 -5.78 -1.23
CA GLU A 109 -3.20 -7.05 -1.43
C GLU A 109 -3.84 -8.19 -0.61
N TRP A 110 -3.92 -9.37 -1.21
CA TRP A 110 -4.42 -10.65 -0.66
C TRP A 110 -5.91 -10.73 -0.36
N ASN A 111 -6.65 -9.63 -0.47
CA ASN A 111 -8.09 -9.62 -0.28
C ASN A 111 -8.77 -8.87 -1.42
N TRP A 112 -9.74 -9.51 -1.99
CA TRP A 112 -10.67 -8.81 -2.81
C TRP A 112 -11.65 -8.03 -1.89
N SER A 113 -11.90 -6.81 -2.14
CA SER A 113 -12.36 -5.76 -1.26
C SER A 113 -13.38 -6.13 -0.16
N LYS A 114 -13.33 -5.44 0.97
CA LYS A 114 -14.32 -5.52 2.06
C LYS A 114 -14.45 -6.89 2.73
N ARG A 115 -13.36 -7.66 2.83
CA ARG A 115 -13.37 -8.94 3.53
C ARG A 115 -13.76 -8.80 5.00
N TYR A 116 -13.33 -7.73 5.64
CA TYR A 116 -13.61 -7.48 7.05
C TYR A 116 -14.52 -6.27 7.21
N LEU A 117 -15.33 -6.27 8.27
CA LEU A 117 -16.11 -5.10 8.68
C LEU A 117 -15.18 -4.02 9.23
N THR A 118 -15.50 -2.78 8.91
CA THR A 118 -14.81 -1.60 9.45
C THR A 118 -15.80 -0.69 10.15
N ASP A 119 -15.28 0.12 11.09
CA ASP A 119 -16.04 1.22 11.66
C ASP A 119 -16.13 2.40 10.69
N ASP A 120 -16.79 3.50 11.10
CA ASP A 120 -16.97 4.71 10.29
C ASP A 120 -15.66 5.42 9.93
N PHE A 121 -14.56 5.05 10.56
CA PHE A 121 -13.20 5.57 10.30
C PHE A 121 -12.34 4.60 9.50
N GLY A 122 -12.91 3.49 8.99
CA GLY A 122 -12.19 2.49 8.21
C GLY A 122 -11.33 1.52 9.03
N ARG A 123 -11.40 1.55 10.38
CA ARG A 123 -10.63 0.65 11.24
C ARG A 123 -11.31 -0.71 11.29
N ILE A 124 -10.53 -1.79 11.15
CA ILE A 124 -11.05 -3.16 11.22
C ILE A 124 -11.70 -3.40 12.60
N ILE A 125 -12.92 -3.92 12.58
CA ILE A 125 -13.64 -4.38 13.78
C ILE A 125 -13.16 -5.79 14.08
N TYR A 126 -12.81 -6.04 15.36
CA TYR A 126 -12.44 -7.36 15.86
C TYR A 126 -13.58 -7.93 16.70
N GLU A 127 -13.62 -9.25 16.78
CA GLU A 127 -14.53 -9.98 17.65
C GLU A 127 -13.79 -11.09 18.40
N ASP A 128 -14.28 -11.39 19.61
CA ASP A 128 -13.79 -12.48 20.43
C ASP A 128 -14.78 -13.63 20.36
N TYR A 129 -14.29 -14.84 20.15
CA TYR A 129 -15.10 -16.05 20.19
C TYR A 129 -14.28 -17.24 20.64
N ASP A 130 -14.98 -18.26 21.12
CA ASP A 130 -14.40 -19.49 21.62
C ASP A 130 -14.59 -20.61 20.61
N VAL A 131 -13.53 -21.40 20.39
CA VAL A 131 -13.58 -22.62 19.58
C VAL A 131 -13.28 -23.80 20.50
N GLU A 132 -14.26 -24.71 20.59
CA GLU A 132 -14.09 -25.96 21.33
C GLU A 132 -13.40 -26.98 20.43
N HIS A 133 -12.31 -27.54 20.92
CA HIS A 133 -11.56 -28.61 20.27
C HIS A 133 -11.75 -29.91 21.03
N GLU A 134 -12.02 -30.97 20.28
CA GLU A 134 -12.09 -32.31 20.85
C GLU A 134 -10.68 -32.82 21.25
N GLU A 135 -10.66 -33.82 22.11
CA GLU A 135 -9.42 -34.52 22.47
C GLU A 135 -8.74 -35.13 21.23
N ILE A 136 -7.41 -35.07 21.20
CA ILE A 136 -6.62 -35.71 20.16
C ILE A 136 -6.11 -37.04 20.69
N LYS A 137 -6.41 -38.13 19.97
CA LYS A 137 -5.93 -39.48 20.29
C LYS A 137 -4.92 -39.95 19.26
N ASP A 138 -4.00 -40.77 19.71
CA ASP A 138 -3.13 -41.56 18.86
C ASP A 138 -3.95 -42.62 18.10
N GLU A 139 -3.85 -42.64 16.79
CA GLU A 139 -4.68 -43.50 15.92
C GLU A 139 -4.40 -44.99 16.12
N GLU A 140 -3.18 -45.37 16.51
CA GLU A 140 -2.78 -46.79 16.67
C GLU A 140 -3.09 -47.30 18.09
N THR A 141 -2.85 -46.48 19.09
CA THR A 141 -2.94 -46.92 20.51
C THR A 141 -4.20 -46.45 21.20
N GLY A 142 -4.95 -45.51 20.62
CA GLY A 142 -6.13 -44.88 21.25
C GLY A 142 -5.80 -43.98 22.47
N LYS A 143 -4.50 -43.78 22.75
CA LYS A 143 -4.05 -42.98 23.89
C LYS A 143 -4.28 -41.49 23.65
N ILE A 144 -4.77 -40.77 24.64
CA ILE A 144 -4.96 -39.32 24.55
C ILE A 144 -3.58 -38.64 24.48
N ILE A 145 -3.35 -37.92 23.37
CA ILE A 145 -2.19 -37.07 23.13
C ILE A 145 -2.43 -35.67 23.71
N ARG A 146 -3.67 -35.18 23.56
CA ARG A 146 -4.10 -33.88 24.08
C ARG A 146 -5.56 -33.96 24.54
N GLU A 147 -5.84 -33.51 25.73
CA GLU A 147 -7.21 -33.35 26.24
C GLU A 147 -8.00 -32.31 25.43
N ALA A 148 -9.33 -32.39 25.43
CA ALA A 148 -10.18 -31.35 24.88
C ALA A 148 -9.86 -29.99 25.49
N TRP A 149 -9.90 -28.94 24.66
CA TRP A 149 -9.57 -27.58 25.10
C TRP A 149 -10.41 -26.53 24.37
N THR A 150 -10.62 -25.41 25.05
CA THR A 150 -11.23 -24.21 24.45
C THR A 150 -10.11 -23.28 23.99
N GLU A 151 -10.19 -22.81 22.74
CA GLU A 151 -9.32 -21.78 22.20
C GLU A 151 -10.07 -20.46 22.11
N HIS A 152 -9.54 -19.43 22.81
CA HIS A 152 -10.06 -18.08 22.74
C HIS A 152 -9.44 -17.35 21.56
N ILE A 153 -10.26 -16.97 20.59
CA ILE A 153 -9.80 -16.33 19.35
C ILE A 153 -10.21 -14.87 19.35
N HIS A 154 -9.24 -13.98 19.12
CA HIS A 154 -9.46 -12.58 18.80
C HIS A 154 -9.14 -12.37 17.32
N ALA A 155 -10.15 -12.16 16.48
CA ALA A 155 -9.98 -12.12 15.03
C ALA A 155 -10.74 -10.96 14.38
N PRO A 156 -10.30 -10.49 13.19
CA PRO A 156 -11.05 -9.53 12.40
C PRO A 156 -12.43 -10.07 12.06
N LYS A 157 -13.47 -9.28 12.34
CA LYS A 157 -14.85 -9.65 12.08
C LYS A 157 -15.12 -9.71 10.58
N GLN A 158 -15.52 -10.87 10.09
CA GLN A 158 -15.80 -11.06 8.68
C GLN A 158 -17.04 -10.29 8.24
N ASN A 159 -16.97 -9.72 7.02
CA ASN A 159 -18.11 -9.13 6.36
C ASN A 159 -19.00 -10.25 5.81
N PRO A 160 -20.30 -10.34 6.24
CA PRO A 160 -21.22 -11.36 5.73
C PRO A 160 -21.48 -11.30 4.22
N GLU A 161 -21.26 -10.13 3.61
CA GLU A 161 -21.41 -9.92 2.17
C GLU A 161 -20.16 -10.28 1.36
N TYR A 162 -19.08 -10.67 2.02
CA TYR A 162 -17.84 -11.04 1.34
C TYR A 162 -17.96 -12.41 0.68
N ASP A 163 -17.85 -12.43 -0.63
CA ASP A 163 -17.84 -13.68 -1.42
C ASP A 163 -16.42 -14.24 -1.56
N ALA A 164 -16.09 -15.20 -0.72
CA ALA A 164 -14.79 -15.89 -0.74
C ALA A 164 -14.58 -16.78 -1.96
N SER A 165 -15.61 -17.06 -2.76
CA SER A 165 -15.50 -17.88 -3.98
C SER A 165 -14.96 -17.10 -5.18
N GLN A 166 -15.00 -15.76 -5.13
CA GLN A 166 -14.45 -14.94 -6.20
C GLN A 166 -12.92 -15.00 -6.20
N PRO A 167 -12.29 -15.26 -7.37
CA PRO A 167 -10.85 -15.27 -7.47
C PRO A 167 -10.30 -13.87 -7.19
N TYR A 168 -9.29 -13.80 -6.33
CA TYR A 168 -8.59 -12.55 -6.08
C TYR A 168 -7.77 -12.12 -7.30
N ILE A 169 -8.04 -10.91 -7.79
CA ILE A 169 -7.26 -10.25 -8.85
C ILE A 169 -6.66 -8.97 -8.23
N LYS A 170 -5.34 -8.84 -8.29
CA LYS A 170 -4.64 -7.66 -7.77
C LYS A 170 -5.11 -6.39 -8.47
N ARG A 171 -5.15 -5.25 -7.75
CA ARG A 171 -5.45 -3.96 -8.37
C ARG A 171 -4.50 -3.62 -9.51
N ALA A 172 -3.23 -4.03 -9.41
CA ALA A 172 -2.24 -3.87 -10.50
C ALA A 172 -2.59 -4.58 -11.81
N ASP A 173 -3.42 -5.64 -11.75
CA ASP A 173 -3.81 -6.45 -12.90
C ASP A 173 -5.22 -6.12 -13.41
N ARG A 174 -5.82 -5.04 -12.88
CA ARG A 174 -7.18 -4.60 -13.17
C ARG A 174 -7.15 -3.23 -13.84
N PRO A 175 -7.72 -3.07 -15.05
CA PRO A 175 -7.56 -1.85 -15.87
C PRO A 175 -8.23 -0.61 -15.25
N GLU A 176 -9.26 -0.79 -14.43
CA GLU A 176 -9.94 0.30 -13.75
C GLU A 176 -9.13 0.94 -12.63
N TRP A 177 -8.06 0.29 -12.16
CA TRP A 177 -7.21 0.82 -11.07
C TRP A 177 -5.94 1.46 -11.59
N GLN A 178 -5.58 2.58 -10.99
CA GLN A 178 -4.40 3.35 -11.35
C GLN A 178 -3.60 3.73 -10.11
N ILE A 179 -2.29 3.58 -10.18
CA ILE A 179 -1.37 4.14 -9.19
C ILE A 179 -1.23 5.64 -9.46
N VAL A 180 -1.57 6.47 -8.48
CA VAL A 180 -1.47 7.92 -8.56
C VAL A 180 -0.42 8.42 -7.58
N GLY A 181 0.67 9.00 -8.10
CA GLY A 181 1.71 9.65 -7.32
C GLY A 181 1.25 11.04 -6.88
N MET A 182 1.21 11.25 -5.56
CA MET A 182 0.73 12.50 -4.96
C MET A 182 1.87 13.38 -4.43
N MET A 183 3.06 12.83 -4.27
CA MET A 183 4.23 13.55 -3.77
C MET A 183 5.51 12.92 -4.28
N GLY A 184 6.48 13.75 -4.67
CA GLY A 184 7.81 13.29 -5.08
C GLY A 184 8.16 13.63 -6.49
N LYS A 185 9.08 12.84 -7.09
CA LYS A 185 9.60 13.07 -8.45
C LYS A 185 8.87 12.13 -9.42
N ILE A 186 8.00 12.67 -10.27
CA ILE A 186 7.11 11.89 -11.12
C ILE A 186 7.29 12.31 -12.59
N TYR A 187 7.19 11.32 -13.48
CA TYR A 187 7.18 11.56 -14.94
C TYR A 187 5.76 11.91 -15.37
N VAL A 188 5.63 12.94 -16.21
CA VAL A 188 4.33 13.44 -16.68
C VAL A 188 4.36 13.68 -18.18
N ARG A 189 3.27 13.35 -18.85
CA ARG A 189 3.04 13.69 -20.27
C ARG A 189 2.93 15.19 -20.43
N ASP A 190 3.63 15.75 -21.41
CA ASP A 190 3.76 17.18 -21.66
C ASP A 190 3.39 17.52 -23.11
N ASP A 191 2.73 18.64 -23.32
CA ASP A 191 2.40 19.16 -24.65
C ASP A 191 3.58 19.80 -25.39
N GLY A 192 4.78 19.71 -24.82
CA GLY A 192 6.02 20.28 -25.35
C GLY A 192 6.32 21.69 -24.83
N SER A 193 5.39 22.33 -24.13
CA SER A 193 5.52 23.73 -23.70
C SER A 193 6.21 23.93 -22.35
N CYS A 194 6.28 22.90 -21.51
CA CYS A 194 6.88 22.99 -20.18
C CYS A 194 8.38 23.33 -20.25
N ILE A 195 8.84 24.19 -19.36
CA ILE A 195 10.23 24.69 -19.31
C ILE A 195 10.89 24.24 -18.02
N VAL A 196 12.10 23.67 -18.12
CA VAL A 196 12.94 23.31 -16.95
C VAL A 196 13.10 24.51 -16.02
N ASN A 197 12.98 24.29 -14.72
CA ASN A 197 12.92 25.30 -13.68
C ASN A 197 11.63 26.16 -13.65
N GLY A 198 10.71 25.93 -14.58
CA GLY A 198 9.35 26.49 -14.56
C GLY A 198 8.38 25.66 -13.74
N TYR A 199 7.13 25.93 -13.93
CA TYR A 199 6.01 25.19 -13.32
C TYR A 199 5.11 24.63 -14.42
N ALA A 200 4.48 23.53 -14.16
CA ALA A 200 3.47 22.92 -15.02
C ALA A 200 2.06 23.22 -14.49
N ASP A 201 1.15 23.46 -15.41
CA ASP A 201 -0.29 23.45 -15.25
C ASP A 201 -0.84 22.23 -15.98
N VAL A 202 -2.15 22.04 -16.03
CA VAL A 202 -2.79 20.88 -16.66
C VAL A 202 -3.83 21.31 -17.70
N LYS A 203 -3.88 20.53 -18.80
CA LYS A 203 -4.96 20.59 -19.78
C LYS A 203 -5.19 19.18 -20.34
N ASP A 204 -6.41 18.68 -20.25
CA ASP A 204 -6.82 17.33 -20.68
C ASP A 204 -5.91 16.19 -20.11
N GLY A 205 -5.51 16.33 -18.85
CA GLY A 205 -4.60 15.38 -18.19
C GLY A 205 -3.13 15.50 -18.60
N ILE A 206 -2.76 16.45 -19.43
CA ILE A 206 -1.39 16.65 -19.94
C ILE A 206 -0.80 17.92 -19.34
N ALA A 207 0.47 17.87 -18.95
CA ALA A 207 1.18 19.03 -18.46
C ALA A 207 1.34 20.08 -19.56
N THR A 208 1.12 21.34 -19.22
CA THR A 208 1.36 22.50 -20.05
C THR A 208 2.11 23.56 -19.24
N LYS A 209 2.77 24.50 -19.91
CA LYS A 209 3.49 25.58 -19.23
C LYS A 209 2.54 26.41 -18.37
N ALA A 210 2.82 26.49 -17.07
CA ALA A 210 2.12 27.38 -16.16
C ALA A 210 2.58 28.84 -16.29
N ASN A 211 1.65 29.77 -16.13
CA ASN A 211 1.95 31.22 -16.05
C ASN A 211 2.39 31.66 -14.65
N GLY A 212 2.29 30.80 -13.65
CA GLY A 212 2.61 31.10 -12.26
C GLY A 212 3.11 29.86 -11.52
N LYS A 213 3.25 29.99 -10.21
CA LYS A 213 3.65 28.89 -9.34
C LYS A 213 2.49 27.93 -9.12
N THR A 214 2.75 26.64 -9.33
CA THR A 214 1.85 25.52 -9.02
C THR A 214 2.52 24.53 -8.08
N ASN A 215 1.87 23.42 -7.76
CA ASN A 215 2.45 22.31 -6.99
C ASN A 215 3.39 21.42 -7.82
N MET A 216 3.48 21.62 -9.15
CA MET A 216 4.29 20.83 -10.07
C MET A 216 5.47 21.65 -10.61
N ARG A 217 6.66 21.49 -10.04
CA ARG A 217 7.88 22.14 -10.55
C ARG A 217 8.58 21.26 -11.56
N VAL A 218 8.82 21.76 -12.77
CA VAL A 218 9.55 21.05 -13.83
C VAL A 218 11.03 20.94 -13.49
N MET A 219 11.55 19.73 -13.37
CA MET A 219 12.94 19.44 -13.03
C MET A 219 13.80 19.22 -14.28
N GLU A 220 13.30 18.42 -15.21
CA GLU A 220 14.03 18.05 -16.43
C GLU A 220 13.05 17.73 -17.55
N ARG A 221 13.50 17.87 -18.80
CA ARG A 221 12.85 17.37 -20.00
C ARG A 221 13.46 16.02 -20.36
N VAL A 222 12.63 14.98 -20.37
CA VAL A 222 13.06 13.59 -20.64
C VAL A 222 12.98 13.28 -22.13
N SER A 223 11.92 13.76 -22.79
CA SER A 223 11.72 13.67 -24.23
C SER A 223 10.86 14.84 -24.69
N ASP A 224 10.52 14.89 -25.98
CA ASP A 224 9.69 15.95 -26.55
C ASP A 224 8.34 16.11 -25.84
N ASN A 225 7.77 14.98 -25.38
CA ASN A 225 6.42 14.94 -24.77
C ASN A 225 6.42 14.42 -23.34
N ILE A 226 7.56 14.37 -22.65
CA ILE A 226 7.66 13.92 -21.26
C ILE A 226 8.61 14.84 -20.49
N VAL A 227 8.15 15.33 -19.37
CA VAL A 227 8.97 16.02 -18.37
C VAL A 227 8.92 15.28 -17.04
N ARG A 228 9.91 15.50 -16.19
CA ARG A 228 9.92 15.07 -14.82
C ARG A 228 9.65 16.25 -13.91
N VAL A 229 8.68 16.14 -13.05
CA VAL A 229 8.30 17.19 -12.12
C VAL A 229 8.58 16.78 -10.67
N LEU A 230 8.79 17.76 -9.81
CA LEU A 230 8.68 17.62 -8.37
C LEU A 230 7.27 18.07 -7.99
N MET A 231 6.46 17.12 -7.55
CA MET A 231 5.14 17.35 -6.99
C MET A 231 5.24 17.52 -5.46
N LYS A 232 4.55 18.54 -4.90
CA LYS A 232 4.60 18.89 -3.48
C LYS A 232 3.20 18.97 -2.91
#